data_1e8a415e1f17953143fad8517b8af36f
#
_entry.id   1e8a415e1f17953143fad8517b8af36f
#
_cell.length_a   1.000
_cell.length_b   1.000
_cell.length_c   1.000
_cell.angle_alpha   90.00
_cell.angle_beta   90.00
_cell.angle_gamma   90.00
#
_symmetry.space_group_name_H-M   'P 1'
#
loop_
_entity.id
_entity.type
_entity.pdbx_description
1 polymer ?
#
loop_
_entity_poly.entity_id
_entity_poly.type
_entity_poly.pdbx_seq_one_letter_code
_entity_poly.pdbx_strand_id
1 'polypeptide(L)'
;MNELNAIVESAKQAFLGANTPAELENAKALFLGKAGSITELMKGMATLPTEEKKTRGAAINVAKQAIEAALGHRRQVMADAELELQLKAEALDVSLPGRKRGAGGLHPVSLTLERIEGIFGSMGFDVAQGPEIESDWFNFTALNTPEDHPARSMHDTFYVEGGSATAPNLLRTHTSPMQIRYAVGHVKKYRTLIDAGGLMPEIRVIAPGRTYRVDSDATHSPMFHQCEGLWIGANVSFKDLKVVFTDFCRTFFESDDLVLRFRPSFFPFTEPSAEIDIQFQSGPLAGRWLEVAGSGQVHPNVVRNMGLDPEKYIGFAFGMGPDRLTMLRYGVNDLRLFFDGDIRFLSQFQ
;
A
#
# COMPACT_ATOMS: atom_id res chain seq x y z
N MET A 1 -70.57 -18.74 -32.59
CA MET A 1 -69.41 -19.15 -31.77
C MET A 1 -68.41 -20.00 -32.53
N ASN A 2 -68.84 -20.96 -33.35
CA ASN A 2 -67.91 -21.82 -34.11
C ASN A 2 -66.99 -21.05 -35.08
N GLU A 3 -67.48 -20.01 -35.75
CA GLU A 3 -66.73 -19.19 -36.71
C GLU A 3 -65.55 -18.41 -36.03
N LEU A 4 -65.82 -17.78 -34.88
CA LEU A 4 -64.80 -17.04 -34.13
C LEU A 4 -63.66 -17.95 -33.58
N ASN A 5 -64.04 -19.13 -33.09
CA ASN A 5 -63.10 -20.14 -32.65
C ASN A 5 -62.19 -20.64 -33.78
N ALA A 6 -62.80 -20.84 -34.97
CA ALA A 6 -62.03 -21.24 -36.16
C ALA A 6 -61.01 -20.17 -36.59
N ILE A 7 -61.41 -18.88 -36.52
CA ILE A 7 -60.47 -17.75 -36.81
C ILE A 7 -59.38 -17.69 -35.79
N VAL A 8 -59.62 -17.88 -34.48
CA VAL A 8 -58.60 -17.89 -33.43
C VAL A 8 -57.62 -19.03 -33.65
N GLU A 9 -58.13 -20.25 -33.95
CA GLU A 9 -57.22 -21.39 -34.19
C GLU A 9 -56.40 -21.21 -35.48
N SER A 10 -57.01 -20.68 -36.55
CA SER A 10 -56.34 -20.36 -37.80
C SER A 10 -55.20 -19.29 -37.56
N ALA A 11 -55.48 -18.28 -36.74
CA ALA A 11 -54.50 -17.28 -36.39
C ALA A 11 -53.28 -17.88 -35.58
N LYS A 12 -53.62 -18.74 -34.61
CA LYS A 12 -52.56 -19.44 -33.83
C LYS A 12 -51.70 -20.30 -34.76
N GLN A 13 -52.23 -21.04 -35.64
CA GLN A 13 -51.51 -21.87 -36.60
C GLN A 13 -50.63 -21.02 -37.54
N ALA A 14 -51.20 -19.91 -38.06
CA ALA A 14 -50.40 -18.98 -38.87
C ALA A 14 -49.26 -18.36 -38.15
N PHE A 15 -49.44 -18.01 -36.87
CA PHE A 15 -48.33 -17.46 -36.05
C PHE A 15 -47.27 -18.52 -35.71
N LEU A 16 -47.68 -19.75 -35.42
CA LEU A 16 -46.74 -20.85 -35.19
C LEU A 16 -45.92 -21.18 -36.44
N GLY A 17 -46.52 -21.08 -37.63
CA GLY A 17 -45.85 -21.33 -38.89
C GLY A 17 -44.91 -20.20 -39.37
N ALA A 18 -44.97 -19.01 -38.78
CA ALA A 18 -44.08 -17.90 -39.11
C ALA A 18 -42.69 -18.16 -38.58
N ASN A 19 -41.66 -18.11 -39.43
CA ASN A 19 -40.26 -18.35 -39.09
C ASN A 19 -39.47 -17.06 -39.00
N THR A 20 -39.99 -15.94 -39.48
CA THR A 20 -39.36 -14.63 -39.43
C THR A 20 -40.28 -13.58 -38.82
N PRO A 21 -39.75 -12.51 -38.21
CA PRO A 21 -40.59 -11.39 -37.74
C PRO A 21 -41.45 -10.77 -38.82
N ALA A 22 -40.95 -10.72 -40.06
CA ALA A 22 -41.75 -10.22 -41.21
C ALA A 22 -42.93 -11.11 -41.56
N GLU A 23 -42.75 -12.43 -41.55
CA GLU A 23 -43.84 -13.40 -41.73
C GLU A 23 -44.88 -13.29 -40.64
N LEU A 24 -44.46 -13.10 -39.39
CA LEU A 24 -45.35 -12.96 -38.24
C LEU A 24 -46.17 -11.65 -38.34
N GLU A 25 -45.61 -10.55 -38.79
CA GLU A 25 -46.32 -9.29 -39.01
C GLU A 25 -47.28 -9.41 -40.21
N ASN A 26 -46.93 -10.15 -41.26
CA ASN A 26 -47.81 -10.45 -42.36
C ASN A 26 -49.02 -11.32 -41.91
N ALA A 27 -48.73 -12.35 -41.12
CA ALA A 27 -49.80 -13.21 -40.55
C ALA A 27 -50.72 -12.39 -39.62
N LYS A 28 -50.20 -11.51 -38.80
CA LYS A 28 -50.97 -10.55 -37.97
C LYS A 28 -51.95 -9.71 -38.85
N ALA A 29 -51.45 -9.21 -39.99
CA ALA A 29 -52.22 -8.35 -40.87
C ALA A 29 -53.46 -9.08 -41.43
N LEU A 30 -53.41 -10.40 -41.67
CA LEU A 30 -54.53 -11.22 -42.13
C LEU A 30 -55.66 -11.30 -41.12
N PHE A 31 -55.40 -11.22 -39.83
CA PHE A 31 -56.39 -11.36 -38.77
C PHE A 31 -56.77 -10.04 -38.10
N LEU A 32 -55.80 -9.19 -37.81
CA LEU A 32 -55.93 -7.95 -37.02
C LEU A 32 -55.71 -6.68 -37.85
N GLY A 33 -55.34 -6.78 -39.11
CA GLY A 33 -55.13 -5.64 -40.01
C GLY A 33 -56.42 -4.92 -40.40
N LYS A 34 -56.32 -3.82 -41.18
CA LYS A 34 -57.47 -3.02 -41.63
C LYS A 34 -58.51 -3.83 -42.45
N ALA A 35 -58.04 -4.85 -43.19
CA ALA A 35 -58.85 -5.82 -43.91
C ALA A 35 -58.80 -7.22 -43.29
N GLY A 36 -58.41 -7.34 -42.03
CA GLY A 36 -58.24 -8.59 -41.32
C GLY A 36 -59.61 -9.16 -40.87
N SER A 37 -59.66 -10.49 -40.72
CA SER A 37 -60.91 -11.24 -40.43
C SER A 37 -61.62 -10.69 -39.17
N ILE A 38 -60.92 -10.30 -38.11
CA ILE A 38 -61.55 -9.71 -36.92
C ILE A 38 -62.09 -8.30 -37.21
N THR A 39 -61.40 -7.52 -38.00
CA THR A 39 -61.83 -6.16 -38.37
C THR A 39 -63.05 -6.19 -39.27
N GLU A 40 -63.10 -7.12 -40.17
CA GLU A 40 -64.27 -7.35 -41.04
C GLU A 40 -65.56 -7.77 -40.25
N LEU A 41 -65.38 -8.67 -39.27
CA LEU A 41 -66.45 -9.04 -38.35
C LEU A 41 -66.96 -7.86 -37.50
N MET A 42 -66.05 -6.99 -37.07
CA MET A 42 -66.42 -5.76 -36.35
C MET A 42 -67.17 -4.77 -37.21
N LYS A 43 -66.81 -4.59 -38.48
CA LYS A 43 -67.53 -3.75 -39.44
C LYS A 43 -68.95 -4.31 -39.72
N GLY A 44 -69.08 -5.64 -39.86
CA GLY A 44 -70.40 -6.31 -40.09
C GLY A 44 -71.38 -6.17 -38.92
N MET A 45 -70.89 -5.79 -37.71
CA MET A 45 -71.81 -5.54 -36.58
C MET A 45 -72.66 -4.25 -36.75
N ALA A 46 -72.25 -3.33 -37.63
CA ALA A 46 -72.96 -2.05 -37.80
C ALA A 46 -74.46 -2.21 -38.15
N THR A 47 -74.85 -3.27 -38.81
CA THR A 47 -76.18 -3.55 -39.29
C THR A 47 -77.06 -4.41 -38.36
N LEU A 48 -76.54 -4.85 -37.17
CA LEU A 48 -77.25 -5.75 -36.25
C LEU A 48 -78.13 -5.00 -35.22
N PRO A 49 -79.13 -5.62 -34.62
CA PRO A 49 -79.92 -5.09 -33.50
C PRO A 49 -79.06 -4.87 -32.24
N THR A 50 -79.50 -3.95 -31.35
CA THR A 50 -78.65 -3.47 -30.21
C THR A 50 -78.27 -4.59 -29.23
N GLU A 51 -79.14 -5.52 -28.91
CA GLU A 51 -78.87 -6.65 -28.00
C GLU A 51 -77.89 -7.66 -28.62
N GLU A 52 -78.02 -7.93 -29.91
CA GLU A 52 -77.10 -8.83 -30.62
C GLU A 52 -75.73 -8.20 -30.79
N LYS A 53 -75.67 -6.87 -30.97
CA LYS A 53 -74.38 -6.11 -31.00
C LYS A 53 -73.56 -6.31 -29.73
N LYS A 54 -74.22 -6.25 -28.57
CA LYS A 54 -73.56 -6.37 -27.28
C LYS A 54 -72.91 -7.74 -27.06
N THR A 55 -73.70 -8.80 -27.33
CA THR A 55 -73.29 -10.20 -27.18
C THR A 55 -72.18 -10.57 -28.19
N ARG A 56 -72.37 -10.21 -29.46
CA ARG A 56 -71.45 -10.53 -30.55
C ARG A 56 -70.17 -9.69 -30.45
N GLY A 57 -70.24 -8.41 -29.98
CA GLY A 57 -69.12 -7.55 -29.71
C GLY A 57 -68.21 -8.07 -28.56
N ALA A 58 -68.89 -8.57 -27.52
CA ALA A 58 -68.13 -9.22 -26.42
C ALA A 58 -67.36 -10.47 -26.89
N ALA A 59 -68.03 -11.32 -27.72
CA ALA A 59 -67.39 -12.51 -28.25
C ALA A 59 -66.21 -12.19 -29.20
N ILE A 60 -66.33 -11.16 -30.06
CA ILE A 60 -65.28 -10.72 -30.97
C ILE A 60 -64.10 -10.15 -30.16
N ASN A 61 -64.37 -9.43 -29.06
CA ASN A 61 -63.28 -8.87 -28.21
C ASN A 61 -62.50 -9.97 -27.51
N VAL A 62 -63.13 -11.02 -27.02
CA VAL A 62 -62.48 -12.21 -26.47
C VAL A 62 -61.61 -12.90 -27.52
N ALA A 63 -62.14 -13.10 -28.75
CA ALA A 63 -61.36 -13.68 -29.84
C ALA A 63 -60.16 -12.82 -30.23
N LYS A 64 -60.30 -11.48 -30.27
CA LYS A 64 -59.20 -10.52 -30.51
C LYS A 64 -58.14 -10.63 -29.48
N GLN A 65 -58.50 -10.63 -28.19
CA GLN A 65 -57.53 -10.78 -27.09
C GLN A 65 -56.78 -12.11 -27.14
N ALA A 66 -57.45 -13.21 -27.49
CA ALA A 66 -56.85 -14.52 -27.68
C ALA A 66 -55.85 -14.53 -28.84
N ILE A 67 -56.12 -13.85 -29.94
CA ILE A 67 -55.23 -13.70 -31.09
C ILE A 67 -54.03 -12.81 -30.70
N GLU A 68 -54.29 -11.69 -30.04
CA GLU A 68 -53.17 -10.78 -29.54
C GLU A 68 -52.25 -11.48 -28.54
N ALA A 69 -52.82 -12.29 -27.64
CA ALA A 69 -52.02 -13.08 -26.70
C ALA A 69 -51.15 -14.13 -27.42
N ALA A 70 -51.71 -14.84 -28.41
CA ALA A 70 -50.96 -15.80 -29.22
C ALA A 70 -49.84 -15.13 -30.04
N LEU A 71 -50.09 -13.94 -30.61
CA LEU A 71 -49.13 -13.14 -31.30
C LEU A 71 -47.97 -12.70 -30.36
N GLY A 72 -48.33 -12.19 -29.16
CA GLY A 72 -47.34 -11.78 -28.14
C GLY A 72 -46.46 -12.94 -27.72
N HIS A 73 -47.05 -14.12 -27.48
CA HIS A 73 -46.27 -15.31 -27.13
C HIS A 73 -45.28 -15.69 -28.25
N ARG A 74 -45.74 -15.72 -29.51
CA ARG A 74 -44.86 -16.08 -30.64
C ARG A 74 -43.69 -15.08 -30.80
N ARG A 75 -43.95 -13.77 -30.64
CA ARG A 75 -42.91 -12.74 -30.65
C ARG A 75 -41.86 -12.99 -29.59
N GLN A 76 -42.30 -13.32 -28.37
CA GLN A 76 -41.37 -13.60 -27.27
C GLN A 76 -40.53 -14.82 -27.59
N VAL A 77 -41.11 -15.92 -28.04
CA VAL A 77 -40.39 -17.14 -28.43
C VAL A 77 -39.32 -16.86 -29.51
N MET A 78 -39.65 -16.02 -30.50
CA MET A 78 -38.72 -15.66 -31.57
C MET A 78 -37.55 -14.76 -31.02
N ALA A 79 -37.89 -13.78 -30.16
CA ALA A 79 -36.89 -12.91 -29.54
C ALA A 79 -35.95 -13.70 -28.61
N ASP A 80 -36.48 -14.63 -27.84
CA ASP A 80 -35.69 -15.49 -26.95
C ASP A 80 -34.76 -16.40 -27.76
N ALA A 81 -35.23 -16.97 -28.89
CA ALA A 81 -34.40 -17.78 -29.77
C ALA A 81 -33.28 -16.97 -30.44
N GLU A 82 -33.55 -15.74 -30.86
CA GLU A 82 -32.56 -14.83 -31.42
C GLU A 82 -31.52 -14.45 -30.38
N LEU A 83 -31.97 -14.09 -29.17
CA LEU A 83 -31.08 -13.78 -28.04
C LEU A 83 -30.19 -14.98 -27.68
N GLU A 84 -30.73 -16.20 -27.67
CA GLU A 84 -29.96 -17.41 -27.37
C GLU A 84 -28.86 -17.66 -28.42
N LEU A 85 -29.17 -17.42 -29.71
CA LEU A 85 -28.15 -17.51 -30.77
C LEU A 85 -27.07 -16.43 -30.62
N GLN A 86 -27.47 -15.20 -30.29
CA GLN A 86 -26.53 -14.12 -30.05
C GLN A 86 -25.63 -14.44 -28.85
N LEU A 87 -26.18 -14.87 -27.72
CA LEU A 87 -25.42 -15.23 -26.52
C LEU A 87 -24.44 -16.37 -26.80
N LYS A 88 -24.84 -17.37 -27.64
CA LYS A 88 -23.91 -18.44 -28.05
C LYS A 88 -22.79 -17.91 -28.93
N ALA A 89 -23.08 -16.97 -29.83
CA ALA A 89 -22.06 -16.41 -30.73
C ALA A 89 -21.07 -15.50 -29.98
N GLU A 90 -21.54 -14.79 -28.95
CA GLU A 90 -20.75 -13.89 -28.12
C GLU A 90 -20.10 -14.59 -26.90
N ALA A 91 -20.35 -15.91 -26.71
CA ALA A 91 -19.79 -16.65 -25.58
C ALA A 91 -18.26 -16.65 -25.59
N LEU A 92 -17.68 -16.17 -24.50
CA LEU A 92 -16.24 -16.21 -24.27
C LEU A 92 -15.90 -17.42 -23.40
N ASP A 93 -14.80 -18.10 -23.74
CA ASP A 93 -14.26 -19.15 -22.90
C ASP A 93 -13.58 -18.53 -21.66
N VAL A 94 -14.31 -18.54 -20.54
CA VAL A 94 -13.85 -18.04 -19.25
C VAL A 94 -13.01 -19.05 -18.47
N SER A 95 -12.80 -20.28 -19.00
CA SER A 95 -11.95 -21.28 -18.38
C SER A 95 -10.45 -21.00 -18.62
N LEU A 96 -10.13 -20.20 -19.63
CA LEU A 96 -8.75 -19.78 -19.87
C LEU A 96 -8.28 -18.82 -18.77
N PRO A 97 -7.06 -19.03 -18.22
CA PRO A 97 -6.53 -18.12 -17.25
C PRO A 97 -6.41 -16.70 -17.86
N GLY A 98 -6.86 -15.69 -17.13
CA GLY A 98 -6.66 -14.30 -17.50
C GLY A 98 -5.17 -13.98 -17.72
N ARG A 99 -4.87 -12.87 -18.42
CA ARG A 99 -3.50 -12.38 -18.52
C ARG A 99 -2.94 -12.21 -17.10
N LYS A 100 -1.92 -12.95 -16.75
CA LYS A 100 -1.21 -12.80 -15.49
C LYS A 100 -0.74 -11.33 -15.41
N ARG A 101 -1.22 -10.59 -14.43
CA ARG A 101 -0.52 -9.39 -14.00
C ARG A 101 0.81 -9.91 -13.42
N GLY A 102 1.93 -9.32 -13.81
CA GLY A 102 3.23 -9.67 -13.24
C GLY A 102 3.13 -9.66 -11.71
N ALA A 103 3.82 -10.55 -11.03
CA ALA A 103 3.94 -10.51 -9.58
C ALA A 103 4.57 -9.15 -9.23
N GLY A 104 3.97 -8.40 -8.30
CA GLY A 104 4.59 -7.20 -7.75
C GLY A 104 5.73 -7.61 -6.83
N GLY A 105 6.77 -6.75 -6.73
CA GLY A 105 7.85 -6.86 -5.76
C GLY A 105 7.77 -5.77 -4.69
N LEU A 106 8.55 -5.93 -3.63
CA LEU A 106 8.75 -4.87 -2.65
C LEU A 106 9.70 -3.82 -3.19
N HIS A 107 9.53 -2.58 -2.75
CA HIS A 107 10.46 -1.50 -3.06
C HIS A 107 11.87 -1.84 -2.54
N PRO A 108 12.97 -1.55 -3.25
CA PRO A 108 14.33 -1.93 -2.84
C PRO A 108 14.73 -1.41 -1.47
N VAL A 109 14.28 -0.21 -1.07
CA VAL A 109 14.49 0.30 0.29
C VAL A 109 13.72 -0.52 1.33
N SER A 110 12.50 -1.00 1.01
CA SER A 110 11.75 -1.88 1.91
C SER A 110 12.46 -3.23 2.11
N LEU A 111 12.98 -3.82 1.03
CA LEU A 111 13.80 -5.04 1.11
C LEU A 111 15.06 -4.83 1.97
N THR A 112 15.69 -3.66 1.86
CA THR A 112 16.84 -3.27 2.68
C THR A 112 16.44 -3.14 4.16
N LEU A 113 15.32 -2.50 4.47
CA LEU A 113 14.82 -2.35 5.85
C LEU A 113 14.49 -3.72 6.47
N GLU A 114 13.76 -4.59 5.77
CA GLU A 114 13.47 -5.95 6.24
C GLU A 114 14.76 -6.74 6.53
N ARG A 115 15.78 -6.60 5.67
CA ARG A 115 17.07 -7.23 5.88
C ARG A 115 17.79 -6.69 7.11
N ILE A 116 17.80 -5.36 7.31
CA ILE A 116 18.36 -4.71 8.50
C ILE A 116 17.69 -5.22 9.76
N GLU A 117 16.35 -5.22 9.78
CA GLU A 117 15.53 -5.69 10.91
C GLU A 117 15.81 -7.17 11.20
N GLY A 118 15.89 -8.01 10.18
CA GLY A 118 16.21 -9.44 10.34
C GLY A 118 17.59 -9.70 10.94
N ILE A 119 18.61 -8.96 10.47
CA ILE A 119 19.97 -9.10 10.99
C ILE A 119 20.04 -8.64 12.46
N PHE A 120 19.56 -7.44 12.79
CA PHE A 120 19.60 -6.96 14.17
C PHE A 120 18.68 -7.75 15.10
N GLY A 121 17.53 -8.23 14.59
CA GLY A 121 16.66 -9.15 15.33
C GLY A 121 17.37 -10.44 15.73
N SER A 122 18.21 -11.00 14.84
CA SER A 122 19.05 -12.17 15.16
C SER A 122 20.12 -11.90 16.21
N MET A 123 20.53 -10.64 16.39
CA MET A 123 21.47 -10.18 17.43
C MET A 123 20.75 -9.79 18.74
N GLY A 124 19.42 -9.98 18.83
CA GLY A 124 18.63 -9.68 20.01
C GLY A 124 18.23 -8.22 20.17
N PHE A 125 18.17 -7.45 19.08
CA PHE A 125 17.63 -6.10 19.09
C PHE A 125 16.13 -6.12 18.82
N ASP A 126 15.40 -5.33 19.60
CA ASP A 126 13.99 -5.01 19.32
C ASP A 126 13.88 -3.98 18.19
N VAL A 127 12.75 -3.99 17.48
CA VAL A 127 12.42 -2.97 16.47
C VAL A 127 11.41 -2.01 17.07
N ALA A 128 11.75 -0.72 17.14
CA ALA A 128 10.88 0.33 17.65
C ALA A 128 10.45 1.30 16.55
N GLN A 129 9.17 1.64 16.55
CA GLN A 129 8.59 2.66 15.66
C GLN A 129 8.03 3.82 16.47
N GLY A 130 7.97 5.00 15.89
CA GLY A 130 7.44 6.18 16.54
C GLY A 130 6.99 7.28 15.59
N PRO A 131 6.54 8.41 16.14
CA PRO A 131 5.95 9.47 15.37
C PRO A 131 6.97 10.15 14.45
N GLU A 132 6.53 10.57 13.27
CA GLU A 132 7.31 11.39 12.34
C GLU A 132 7.25 12.88 12.73
N ILE A 133 6.14 13.31 13.34
CA ILE A 133 6.01 14.64 13.94
C ILE A 133 6.48 14.54 15.39
N GLU A 134 7.55 15.26 15.71
CA GLU A 134 8.22 15.21 17.00
C GLU A 134 8.21 16.57 17.69
N SER A 135 8.35 16.57 19.01
CA SER A 135 8.66 17.79 19.75
C SER A 135 10.16 18.10 19.66
N ASP A 136 10.49 19.39 19.73
CA ASP A 136 11.89 19.87 19.78
C ASP A 136 12.69 19.18 20.88
N TRP A 137 12.07 18.93 22.04
CA TRP A 137 12.75 18.28 23.16
C TRP A 137 13.28 16.90 22.79
N PHE A 138 12.44 16.02 22.20
CA PHE A 138 12.87 14.69 21.80
C PHE A 138 13.85 14.69 20.64
N ASN A 139 13.66 15.63 19.68
CA ASN A 139 14.49 15.67 18.48
C ASN A 139 15.88 16.27 18.75
N PHE A 140 16.02 17.17 19.72
CA PHE A 140 17.25 17.91 19.97
C PHE A 140 17.69 17.92 21.44
N THR A 141 16.89 18.50 22.34
CA THR A 141 17.32 18.76 23.72
C THR A 141 17.67 17.49 24.47
N ALA A 142 16.83 16.44 24.38
CA ALA A 142 17.10 15.16 25.04
C ALA A 142 18.33 14.45 24.48
N LEU A 143 18.75 14.80 23.27
CA LEU A 143 19.93 14.28 22.58
C LEU A 143 21.15 15.21 22.75
N ASN A 144 21.15 16.07 23.78
CA ASN A 144 22.27 16.95 24.11
C ASN A 144 22.62 17.95 22.98
N THR A 145 21.70 18.27 22.08
CA THR A 145 21.89 19.25 21.02
C THR A 145 21.57 20.65 21.56
N PRO A 146 22.52 21.60 21.61
CA PRO A 146 22.34 22.94 22.19
C PRO A 146 21.34 23.78 21.36
N GLU A 147 20.78 24.84 21.97
CA GLU A 147 19.75 25.67 21.35
C GLU A 147 20.26 26.44 20.11
N ASP A 148 21.52 26.82 20.11
CA ASP A 148 22.21 27.53 19.02
C ASP A 148 22.81 26.63 17.94
N HIS A 149 22.55 25.33 18.01
CA HIS A 149 23.08 24.37 17.02
C HIS A 149 22.46 24.60 15.62
N PRO A 150 23.27 24.66 14.55
CA PRO A 150 22.79 24.93 13.19
C PRO A 150 21.64 24.00 12.73
N ALA A 151 21.66 22.73 13.14
CA ALA A 151 20.61 21.77 12.79
C ALA A 151 19.19 22.14 13.29
N ARG A 152 19.07 23.08 14.25
CA ARG A 152 17.78 23.63 14.68
C ARG A 152 17.28 24.78 13.80
N SER A 153 18.10 25.22 12.84
CA SER A 153 17.73 26.26 11.91
C SER A 153 16.52 25.87 11.07
N MET A 154 15.66 26.82 10.76
CA MET A 154 14.57 26.65 9.79
C MET A 154 15.06 26.35 8.38
N HIS A 155 16.34 26.57 8.10
CA HIS A 155 16.96 26.18 6.81
C HIS A 155 17.23 24.68 6.71
N ASP A 156 17.28 23.96 7.85
CA ASP A 156 17.62 22.55 7.90
C ASP A 156 16.46 21.68 8.43
N THR A 157 15.53 22.28 9.17
CA THR A 157 14.41 21.56 9.84
C THR A 157 13.05 22.06 9.39
N PHE A 158 12.15 21.14 9.07
CA PHE A 158 10.74 21.43 8.80
C PHE A 158 9.97 21.53 10.12
N TYR A 159 9.64 22.75 10.54
CA TYR A 159 8.71 23.00 11.64
C TYR A 159 7.27 22.91 11.12
N VAL A 160 6.37 22.32 11.93
CA VAL A 160 4.96 22.14 11.58
C VAL A 160 4.08 22.93 12.54
N GLU A 161 2.89 23.28 12.11
CA GLU A 161 1.90 23.94 12.96
C GLU A 161 1.51 23.06 14.14
N GLY A 162 1.34 23.67 15.31
CA GLY A 162 1.04 23.00 16.58
C GLY A 162 2.23 23.05 17.55
N GLY A 163 1.97 22.69 18.80
CA GLY A 163 2.93 22.91 19.90
C GLY A 163 2.85 24.35 20.44
N SER A 164 3.80 24.74 21.27
CA SER A 164 3.93 26.10 21.79
C SER A 164 5.14 26.81 21.18
N ALA A 165 5.22 28.13 21.33
CA ALA A 165 6.38 28.91 20.87
C ALA A 165 7.71 28.45 21.52
N THR A 166 7.63 27.88 22.73
CA THR A 166 8.77 27.35 23.49
C THR A 166 8.99 25.84 23.30
N ALA A 167 8.05 25.15 22.65
CA ALA A 167 8.12 23.71 22.35
C ALA A 167 7.44 23.43 20.99
N PRO A 168 8.04 23.86 19.88
CA PRO A 168 7.48 23.66 18.55
C PRO A 168 7.49 22.19 18.18
N ASN A 169 6.56 21.81 17.31
CA ASN A 169 6.59 20.53 16.63
C ASN A 169 7.35 20.63 15.31
N LEU A 170 7.99 19.54 14.93
CA LEU A 170 8.79 19.46 13.70
C LEU A 170 8.67 18.06 13.07
N LEU A 171 9.01 17.94 11.80
CA LEU A 171 9.28 16.64 11.19
C LEU A 171 10.67 16.19 11.66
N ARG A 172 10.75 14.99 12.23
CA ARG A 172 12.01 14.49 12.82
C ARG A 172 13.14 14.47 11.78
N THR A 173 14.28 15.01 12.17
CA THR A 173 15.50 15.12 11.31
C THR A 173 16.37 13.87 11.33
N HIS A 174 16.09 12.97 12.26
CA HIS A 174 16.70 11.66 12.45
C HIS A 174 15.78 10.75 13.26
N THR A 175 16.08 9.46 13.34
CA THR A 175 15.28 8.51 14.13
C THR A 175 15.72 8.40 15.60
N SER A 176 16.75 9.16 16.04
CA SER A 176 17.26 9.17 17.42
C SER A 176 16.23 9.51 18.51
N PRO A 177 15.15 10.30 18.26
CA PRO A 177 14.08 10.47 19.25
C PRO A 177 13.52 9.16 19.78
N MET A 178 13.51 8.13 18.95
CA MET A 178 13.04 6.81 19.35
C MET A 178 13.91 6.12 20.38
N GLN A 179 15.22 6.39 20.39
CA GLN A 179 16.15 5.91 21.43
C GLN A 179 15.70 6.42 22.81
N ILE A 180 15.40 7.74 22.88
CA ILE A 180 14.91 8.35 24.13
C ILE A 180 13.54 7.80 24.52
N ARG A 181 12.58 7.74 23.59
CA ARG A 181 11.22 7.25 23.85
C ARG A 181 11.23 5.81 24.33
N TYR A 182 11.99 4.95 23.67
CA TYR A 182 12.09 3.54 24.05
C TYR A 182 12.77 3.40 25.42
N ALA A 183 13.89 4.09 25.64
CA ALA A 183 14.61 4.03 26.93
C ALA A 183 13.76 4.53 28.10
N VAL A 184 13.06 5.68 27.95
CA VAL A 184 12.16 6.20 28.98
C VAL A 184 11.02 5.20 29.29
N GLY A 185 10.45 4.59 28.25
CA GLY A 185 9.44 3.54 28.44
C GLY A 185 9.99 2.30 29.17
N HIS A 186 11.19 1.87 28.80
CA HIS A 186 11.88 0.74 29.43
C HIS A 186 12.24 1.03 30.91
N VAL A 187 12.81 2.20 31.18
CA VAL A 187 13.11 2.66 32.56
C VAL A 187 11.84 2.69 33.41
N LYS A 188 10.75 3.22 32.87
CA LYS A 188 9.45 3.22 33.57
C LYS A 188 8.97 1.80 33.92
N LYS A 189 9.11 0.86 33.01
CA LYS A 189 8.73 -0.55 33.21
C LYS A 189 9.54 -1.21 34.35
N TYR A 190 10.83 -0.89 34.46
CA TYR A 190 11.72 -1.49 35.44
C TYR A 190 12.06 -0.57 36.63
N ARG A 191 11.27 0.51 36.83
CA ARG A 191 11.52 1.53 37.87
C ARG A 191 11.66 0.95 39.26
N THR A 192 10.75 0.05 39.65
CA THR A 192 10.78 -0.60 40.98
C THR A 192 12.06 -1.39 41.22
N LEU A 193 12.58 -2.08 40.19
CA LEU A 193 13.84 -2.81 40.28
C LEU A 193 15.02 -1.85 40.42
N ILE A 194 15.05 -0.77 39.67
CA ILE A 194 16.11 0.26 39.72
C ILE A 194 16.12 0.95 41.10
N ASP A 195 14.94 1.32 41.63
CA ASP A 195 14.79 1.97 42.93
C ASP A 195 15.19 1.05 44.10
N ALA A 196 15.06 -0.27 43.94
CA ALA A 196 15.56 -1.27 44.86
C ALA A 196 17.08 -1.52 44.73
N GLY A 197 17.80 -0.78 43.88
CA GLY A 197 19.23 -0.93 43.66
C GLY A 197 19.64 -2.05 42.71
N GLY A 198 18.67 -2.71 42.05
CA GLY A 198 18.92 -3.70 40.99
C GLY A 198 19.27 -3.08 39.66
N LEU A 199 19.87 -3.88 38.79
CA LEU A 199 20.13 -3.48 37.39
C LEU A 199 18.95 -3.85 36.51
N MET A 200 18.48 -2.89 35.69
CA MET A 200 17.45 -3.19 34.67
C MET A 200 18.03 -4.10 33.58
N PRO A 201 17.19 -4.89 32.88
CA PRO A 201 17.60 -5.58 31.67
C PRO A 201 18.15 -4.61 30.63
N GLU A 202 19.13 -5.06 29.85
CA GLU A 202 19.74 -4.24 28.79
C GLU A 202 18.70 -3.75 27.79
N ILE A 203 18.91 -2.55 27.28
CA ILE A 203 18.18 -2.01 26.14
C ILE A 203 18.98 -2.37 24.90
N ARG A 204 18.37 -3.09 23.96
CA ARG A 204 18.87 -3.32 22.61
C ARG A 204 17.74 -3.04 21.65
N VAL A 205 17.84 -1.97 20.90
CA VAL A 205 16.78 -1.51 20.01
C VAL A 205 17.34 -0.88 18.75
N ILE A 206 16.69 -1.15 17.61
CA ILE A 206 16.84 -0.37 16.38
C ILE A 206 15.56 0.40 16.09
N ALA A 207 15.70 1.55 15.45
CA ALA A 207 14.58 2.41 15.08
C ALA A 207 14.69 2.81 13.60
N PRO A 208 14.18 1.95 12.69
CA PRO A 208 14.04 2.31 11.29
C PRO A 208 12.88 3.28 11.08
N GLY A 209 13.03 4.20 10.12
CA GLY A 209 11.93 5.12 9.79
C GLY A 209 12.32 6.22 8.83
N ARG A 210 11.32 7.00 8.41
CA ARG A 210 11.50 8.17 7.57
C ARG A 210 11.95 9.36 8.40
N THR A 211 12.80 10.18 7.79
CA THR A 211 13.36 11.41 8.35
C THR A 211 13.29 12.52 7.31
N TYR A 212 13.38 13.76 7.76
CA TYR A 212 13.09 14.92 6.92
C TYR A 212 14.13 16.02 7.15
N ARG A 213 14.70 16.57 6.06
CA ARG A 213 15.62 17.71 6.08
C ARG A 213 15.31 18.63 4.91
N VAL A 214 15.52 19.93 5.10
CA VAL A 214 15.36 20.92 4.03
C VAL A 214 16.61 20.87 3.14
N ASP A 215 16.71 19.79 2.39
CA ASP A 215 17.83 19.56 1.47
C ASP A 215 17.36 18.76 0.27
N SER A 216 17.81 19.10 -0.95
CA SER A 216 17.39 18.44 -2.18
C SER A 216 18.41 18.61 -3.29
N ASP A 217 19.15 17.54 -3.58
CA ASP A 217 20.08 17.47 -4.71
C ASP A 217 20.13 16.02 -5.27
N ALA A 218 21.14 15.71 -6.09
CA ALA A 218 21.30 14.37 -6.67
C ALA A 218 21.61 13.27 -5.63
N THR A 219 22.03 13.65 -4.43
CA THR A 219 22.46 12.78 -3.32
C THR A 219 21.60 12.93 -2.07
N HIS A 220 20.73 13.94 -2.03
CA HIS A 220 19.86 14.27 -0.91
C HIS A 220 18.41 14.41 -1.36
N SER A 221 17.50 13.88 -0.55
CA SER A 221 16.05 14.00 -0.69
C SER A 221 15.48 14.66 0.56
N PRO A 222 14.46 15.53 0.45
CA PRO A 222 13.79 16.10 1.62
C PRO A 222 13.23 15.06 2.58
N MET A 223 12.87 13.89 2.07
CA MET A 223 12.53 12.70 2.83
C MET A 223 13.51 11.58 2.49
N PHE A 224 14.07 10.93 3.48
CA PHE A 224 14.96 9.79 3.34
C PHE A 224 14.76 8.84 4.53
N HIS A 225 15.32 7.63 4.44
CA HIS A 225 15.22 6.65 5.51
C HIS A 225 16.48 6.66 6.37
N GLN A 226 16.27 6.47 7.68
CA GLN A 226 17.33 6.28 8.64
C GLN A 226 16.98 5.10 9.55
N CYS A 227 17.99 4.36 9.97
CA CYS A 227 17.87 3.35 11.01
C CYS A 227 18.93 3.62 12.07
N GLU A 228 18.48 3.90 13.27
CA GLU A 228 19.37 4.05 14.41
C GLU A 228 19.29 2.86 15.34
N GLY A 229 20.41 2.57 16.01
CA GLY A 229 20.51 1.54 17.01
C GLY A 229 21.03 2.08 18.34
N LEU A 230 20.53 1.49 19.42
CA LEU A 230 20.91 1.79 20.78
C LEU A 230 21.12 0.49 21.55
N TRP A 231 22.24 0.37 22.23
CA TRP A 231 22.47 -0.67 23.23
C TRP A 231 22.95 -0.01 24.52
N ILE A 232 22.19 -0.19 25.63
CA ILE A 232 22.54 0.31 26.97
C ILE A 232 22.49 -0.84 27.98
N GLY A 233 23.50 -0.92 28.81
CA GLY A 233 23.60 -1.88 29.91
C GLY A 233 24.66 -1.45 30.93
N ALA A 234 24.96 -2.29 31.90
CA ALA A 234 25.95 -2.01 32.92
C ALA A 234 27.41 -2.16 32.42
N ASN A 235 27.64 -2.98 31.39
CA ASN A 235 28.97 -3.35 30.92
C ASN A 235 29.15 -3.23 29.40
N VAL A 236 28.35 -2.38 28.75
CA VAL A 236 28.40 -2.18 27.30
C VAL A 236 29.53 -1.22 26.93
N SER A 237 30.28 -1.56 25.92
CA SER A 237 31.52 -0.80 25.57
C SER A 237 31.58 -0.44 24.08
N PHE A 238 32.51 0.44 23.74
CA PHE A 238 32.80 0.75 22.32
C PHE A 238 33.34 -0.47 21.54
N LYS A 239 33.91 -1.46 22.25
CA LYS A 239 34.29 -2.73 21.63
C LYS A 239 33.11 -3.51 21.13
N ASP A 240 31.99 -3.50 21.90
CA ASP A 240 30.74 -4.18 21.48
C ASP A 240 30.14 -3.51 20.25
N LEU A 241 30.18 -2.17 20.18
CA LEU A 241 29.82 -1.45 18.96
C LEU A 241 30.59 -1.94 17.74
N LYS A 242 31.92 -2.08 17.87
CA LYS A 242 32.78 -2.55 16.77
C LYS A 242 32.39 -3.95 16.30
N VAL A 243 32.13 -4.85 17.23
CA VAL A 243 31.74 -6.24 16.92
C VAL A 243 30.37 -6.25 16.21
N VAL A 244 29.37 -5.66 16.85
CA VAL A 244 28.00 -5.64 16.31
C VAL A 244 27.93 -5.03 14.91
N PHE A 245 28.58 -3.89 14.71
CA PHE A 245 28.53 -3.21 13.41
C PHE A 245 29.37 -3.91 12.33
N THR A 246 30.46 -4.56 12.71
CA THR A 246 31.26 -5.39 11.79
C THR A 246 30.46 -6.60 11.32
N ASP A 247 29.82 -7.32 12.24
CA ASP A 247 29.00 -8.48 11.92
C ASP A 247 27.78 -8.09 11.09
N PHE A 248 27.15 -6.94 11.41
CA PHE A 248 26.08 -6.37 10.59
C PHE A 248 26.54 -6.12 9.15
N CYS A 249 27.66 -5.40 8.95
CA CYS A 249 28.12 -5.06 7.61
C CYS A 249 28.48 -6.30 6.79
N ARG A 250 29.18 -7.27 7.37
CA ARG A 250 29.53 -8.53 6.69
C ARG A 250 28.29 -9.32 6.28
N THR A 251 27.35 -9.46 7.19
CA THR A 251 26.08 -10.15 6.92
C THR A 251 25.23 -9.41 5.89
N PHE A 252 25.16 -8.07 5.99
CA PHE A 252 24.35 -7.25 5.08
C PHE A 252 24.88 -7.29 3.65
N PHE A 253 26.20 -7.15 3.46
CA PHE A 253 26.82 -7.14 2.14
C PHE A 253 27.24 -8.54 1.65
N GLU A 254 27.07 -9.57 2.48
CA GLU A 254 27.47 -10.96 2.16
C GLU A 254 28.96 -11.05 1.75
N SER A 255 29.82 -10.37 2.51
CA SER A 255 31.24 -10.22 2.20
C SER A 255 32.08 -10.34 3.47
N ASP A 256 32.86 -11.42 3.58
CA ASP A 256 33.73 -11.70 4.71
C ASP A 256 35.02 -10.89 4.68
N ASP A 257 35.44 -10.43 3.50
CA ASP A 257 36.66 -9.65 3.27
C ASP A 257 36.46 -8.13 3.41
N LEU A 258 35.25 -7.71 3.82
CA LEU A 258 34.92 -6.30 4.06
C LEU A 258 35.74 -5.74 5.23
N VAL A 259 36.45 -4.63 4.98
CA VAL A 259 37.23 -3.92 6.02
C VAL A 259 36.46 -2.73 6.52
N LEU A 260 36.37 -2.61 7.85
CA LEU A 260 35.78 -1.45 8.51
C LEU A 260 36.87 -0.59 9.17
N ARG A 261 36.69 0.72 9.17
CA ARG A 261 37.43 1.64 10.00
C ARG A 261 36.53 2.59 10.74
N PHE A 262 36.91 2.95 11.95
CA PHE A 262 36.23 3.92 12.80
C PHE A 262 37.10 5.18 12.85
N ARG A 263 36.60 6.27 12.24
CA ARG A 263 37.29 7.57 12.25
C ARG A 263 36.73 8.43 13.39
N PRO A 264 37.55 9.11 14.18
CA PRO A 264 37.07 10.09 15.14
C PRO A 264 36.16 11.12 14.47
N SER A 265 35.05 11.43 15.11
CA SER A 265 34.08 12.44 14.68
C SER A 265 33.45 13.14 15.88
N PHE A 266 32.50 14.00 15.67
CA PHE A 266 31.77 14.69 16.71
C PHE A 266 30.25 14.64 16.45
N PHE A 267 29.52 14.15 17.45
CA PHE A 267 28.06 14.24 17.51
C PHE A 267 27.66 14.68 18.93
N PRO A 268 26.67 15.60 19.09
CA PRO A 268 26.29 16.10 20.42
C PRO A 268 25.88 15.02 21.42
N PHE A 269 25.31 13.93 20.91
CA PHE A 269 24.71 12.84 21.67
C PHE A 269 25.64 11.66 21.94
N THR A 270 26.89 11.69 21.47
CA THR A 270 27.93 10.64 21.73
C THR A 270 29.25 11.21 22.09
N GLU A 271 30.01 10.51 22.99
CA GLU A 271 31.35 10.84 23.41
C GLU A 271 32.08 9.57 23.94
N PRO A 272 33.11 9.03 23.23
CA PRO A 272 33.59 9.47 21.93
C PRO A 272 32.66 9.15 20.78
N SER A 273 32.78 9.96 19.70
CA SER A 273 32.04 9.76 18.46
C SER A 273 32.95 9.21 17.37
N ALA A 274 32.41 8.43 16.47
CA ALA A 274 33.10 7.91 15.30
C ALA A 274 32.20 7.77 14.08
N GLU A 275 32.71 8.12 12.93
CA GLU A 275 32.15 7.71 11.65
C GLU A 275 32.67 6.33 11.28
N ILE A 276 31.81 5.52 10.65
CA ILE A 276 32.16 4.16 10.22
C ILE A 276 32.23 4.15 8.70
N ASP A 277 33.42 3.83 8.20
CA ASP A 277 33.66 3.63 6.78
C ASP A 277 33.88 2.14 6.51
N ILE A 278 33.40 1.70 5.35
CA ILE A 278 33.66 0.36 4.81
C ILE A 278 34.51 0.43 3.54
N GLN A 279 35.28 -0.62 3.29
CA GLN A 279 36.03 -0.80 2.05
C GLN A 279 35.85 -2.22 1.55
N PHE A 280 35.39 -2.34 0.32
CA PHE A 280 35.34 -3.62 -0.40
C PHE A 280 36.73 -3.95 -0.92
N GLN A 281 37.13 -5.22 -0.84
CA GLN A 281 38.41 -5.68 -1.36
C GLN A 281 38.32 -6.14 -2.81
N SER A 282 37.10 -6.35 -3.32
CA SER A 282 36.80 -6.81 -4.68
C SER A 282 35.61 -6.03 -5.28
N GLY A 283 35.42 -6.17 -6.59
CA GLY A 283 34.29 -5.56 -7.32
C GLY A 283 34.50 -4.08 -7.69
N PRO A 284 33.46 -3.42 -8.23
CA PRO A 284 33.55 -2.05 -8.79
C PRO A 284 33.91 -0.97 -7.77
N LEU A 285 33.71 -1.22 -6.48
CA LEU A 285 33.99 -0.28 -5.39
C LEU A 285 35.26 -0.65 -4.60
N ALA A 286 36.05 -1.62 -5.08
CA ALA A 286 37.26 -2.08 -4.41
C ALA A 286 38.23 -0.96 -4.12
N GLY A 287 38.84 -0.98 -2.93
CA GLY A 287 39.82 -0.01 -2.48
C GLY A 287 39.30 1.37 -2.06
N ARG A 288 38.00 1.65 -2.27
CA ARG A 288 37.37 2.93 -1.92
C ARG A 288 36.79 2.86 -0.49
N TRP A 289 37.06 3.87 0.32
CA TRP A 289 36.42 4.06 1.59
C TRP A 289 35.06 4.75 1.40
N LEU A 290 34.03 4.15 1.96
CA LEU A 290 32.64 4.61 1.85
C LEU A 290 32.06 4.74 3.26
N GLU A 291 31.69 5.95 3.64
CA GLU A 291 31.00 6.21 4.89
C GLU A 291 29.59 5.58 4.86
N VAL A 292 29.23 4.84 5.90
CA VAL A 292 27.96 4.13 6.01
C VAL A 292 27.19 4.44 7.29
N ALA A 293 27.87 4.94 8.35
CA ALA A 293 27.20 5.24 9.61
C ALA A 293 27.98 6.25 10.45
N GLY A 294 27.25 7.02 11.25
CA GLY A 294 27.77 7.71 12.42
C GLY A 294 27.50 6.87 13.66
N SER A 295 28.40 6.93 14.65
CA SER A 295 28.28 6.11 15.86
C SER A 295 29.04 6.72 17.03
N GLY A 296 28.87 6.14 18.20
CA GLY A 296 29.66 6.50 19.37
C GLY A 296 29.11 5.94 20.67
N GLN A 297 29.84 6.20 21.74
CA GLN A 297 29.36 5.91 23.08
C GLN A 297 28.35 6.98 23.49
N VAL A 298 27.20 6.55 24.04
CA VAL A 298 26.12 7.48 24.40
C VAL A 298 26.61 8.50 25.43
N HIS A 299 26.38 9.77 25.15
CA HIS A 299 26.81 10.86 26.02
C HIS A 299 26.13 10.77 27.40
N PRO A 300 26.84 11.03 28.53
CA PRO A 300 26.27 10.95 29.87
C PRO A 300 24.99 11.78 30.07
N ASN A 301 24.90 12.96 29.45
CA ASN A 301 23.67 13.78 29.49
C ASN A 301 22.49 13.09 28.85
N VAL A 302 22.71 12.38 27.75
CA VAL A 302 21.63 11.60 27.07
C VAL A 302 21.17 10.45 27.96
N VAL A 303 22.09 9.76 28.62
CA VAL A 303 21.78 8.70 29.61
C VAL A 303 20.92 9.28 30.75
N ARG A 304 21.25 10.46 31.28
CA ARG A 304 20.45 11.17 32.30
C ARG A 304 19.06 11.54 31.78
N ASN A 305 18.95 12.00 30.53
CA ASN A 305 17.69 12.36 29.90
C ASN A 305 16.79 11.14 29.67
N MET A 306 17.36 9.93 29.57
CA MET A 306 16.61 8.66 29.57
C MET A 306 16.11 8.26 30.96
N GLY A 307 16.53 8.97 32.04
CA GLY A 307 16.18 8.66 33.43
C GLY A 307 17.09 7.63 34.08
N LEU A 308 18.30 7.44 33.55
CA LEU A 308 19.32 6.51 34.03
C LEU A 308 20.50 7.23 34.69
N ASP A 309 21.20 6.51 35.57
CA ASP A 309 22.45 6.96 36.19
C ASP A 309 23.66 6.63 35.28
N PRO A 310 24.37 7.62 34.71
CA PRO A 310 25.47 7.37 33.78
C PRO A 310 26.71 6.72 34.45
N GLU A 311 26.77 6.67 35.78
CA GLU A 311 27.82 5.94 36.51
C GLU A 311 27.51 4.42 36.58
N LYS A 312 26.26 4.02 36.31
CA LYS A 312 25.79 2.62 36.35
C LYS A 312 25.49 2.05 34.98
N TYR A 313 25.10 2.91 34.05
CA TYR A 313 24.67 2.50 32.73
C TYR A 313 25.49 3.22 31.67
N ILE A 314 25.98 2.43 30.74
CA ILE A 314 26.80 2.89 29.63
C ILE A 314 26.25 2.22 28.36
N GLY A 315 26.48 2.79 27.21
CA GLY A 315 26.06 2.18 25.97
C GLY A 315 26.64 2.84 24.74
N PHE A 316 26.26 2.30 23.60
CA PHE A 316 26.60 2.88 22.32
C PHE A 316 25.33 3.12 21.48
N ALA A 317 25.47 4.06 20.57
CA ALA A 317 24.48 4.31 19.53
C ALA A 317 25.15 4.38 18.16
N PHE A 318 24.38 4.09 17.12
CA PHE A 318 24.77 4.27 15.73
C PHE A 318 23.58 4.71 14.89
N GLY A 319 23.85 5.43 13.81
CA GLY A 319 22.84 5.82 12.81
C GLY A 319 23.35 5.54 11.41
N MET A 320 22.52 4.89 10.58
CA MET A 320 22.85 4.56 9.21
C MET A 320 21.70 4.92 8.27
N GLY A 321 22.02 5.20 7.00
CA GLY A 321 21.06 5.50 5.95
C GLY A 321 20.69 4.27 5.13
N PRO A 322 19.50 3.65 5.31
CA PRO A 322 19.06 2.52 4.51
C PRO A 322 19.08 2.80 3.00
N ASP A 323 18.73 4.00 2.57
CA ASP A 323 18.81 4.40 1.15
C ASP A 323 20.25 4.30 0.63
N ARG A 324 21.22 4.77 1.40
CA ARG A 324 22.65 4.66 1.09
C ARG A 324 23.11 3.22 1.01
N LEU A 325 22.69 2.39 1.97
CA LEU A 325 23.01 0.95 1.98
C LEU A 325 22.36 0.24 0.78
N THR A 326 21.14 0.63 0.40
CA THR A 326 20.43 0.12 -0.79
C THR A 326 21.21 0.46 -2.06
N MET A 327 21.67 1.72 -2.20
CA MET A 327 22.50 2.15 -3.33
C MET A 327 23.77 1.29 -3.45
N LEU A 328 24.47 1.06 -2.34
CA LEU A 328 25.70 0.28 -2.33
C LEU A 328 25.47 -1.20 -2.65
N ARG A 329 24.39 -1.78 -2.11
CA ARG A 329 24.07 -3.20 -2.32
C ARG A 329 23.66 -3.51 -3.75
N TYR A 330 22.87 -2.63 -4.37
CA TYR A 330 22.33 -2.84 -5.72
C TYR A 330 23.09 -2.09 -6.82
N GLY A 331 24.16 -1.37 -6.48
CA GLY A 331 24.98 -0.63 -7.44
C GLY A 331 24.25 0.56 -8.07
N VAL A 332 23.26 1.13 -7.38
CA VAL A 332 22.54 2.33 -7.83
C VAL A 332 23.33 3.57 -7.46
N ASN A 333 23.55 4.48 -8.40
CA ASN A 333 24.38 5.66 -8.24
C ASN A 333 23.58 6.98 -8.12
N ASP A 334 22.26 6.93 -8.25
CA ASP A 334 21.37 8.10 -8.13
C ASP A 334 20.21 7.77 -7.18
N LEU A 335 20.15 8.48 -6.05
CA LEU A 335 19.14 8.30 -5.01
C LEU A 335 17.72 8.58 -5.53
N ARG A 336 17.56 9.49 -6.47
CA ARG A 336 16.26 9.92 -6.99
C ARG A 336 15.49 8.79 -7.66
N LEU A 337 16.19 7.79 -8.21
CA LEU A 337 15.59 6.63 -8.84
C LEU A 337 14.68 5.83 -7.89
N PHE A 338 14.95 5.87 -6.58
CA PHE A 338 14.09 5.21 -5.58
C PHE A 338 12.76 5.96 -5.37
N PHE A 339 12.68 7.24 -5.73
CA PHE A 339 11.52 8.09 -5.46
C PHE A 339 10.77 8.53 -6.73
N ASP A 340 11.34 8.38 -7.93
CA ASP A 340 10.75 8.78 -9.21
C ASP A 340 9.55 7.90 -9.62
N GLY A 341 9.37 6.72 -9.03
CA GLY A 341 8.25 5.83 -9.32
C GLY A 341 8.32 5.15 -10.70
N ASP A 342 9.50 5.13 -11.36
CA ASP A 342 9.67 4.47 -12.66
C ASP A 342 9.53 2.95 -12.51
N ILE A 343 8.44 2.40 -13.06
CA ILE A 343 8.14 0.96 -13.01
C ILE A 343 9.24 0.12 -13.68
N ARG A 344 9.93 0.63 -14.70
CA ARG A 344 11.03 -0.07 -15.39
C ARG A 344 12.23 -0.24 -14.46
N PHE A 345 12.49 0.76 -13.62
CA PHE A 345 13.51 0.67 -12.58
C PHE A 345 13.07 -0.29 -11.47
N LEU A 346 11.88 -0.08 -10.91
CA LEU A 346 11.38 -0.85 -9.77
C LEU A 346 11.17 -2.34 -10.08
N SER A 347 10.83 -2.69 -11.34
CA SER A 347 10.65 -4.09 -11.76
C SER A 347 11.94 -4.92 -11.76
N GLN A 348 13.11 -4.30 -11.59
CA GLN A 348 14.40 -5.00 -11.50
C GLN A 348 14.66 -5.61 -10.12
N PHE A 349 13.85 -5.28 -9.12
CA PHE A 349 13.99 -5.73 -7.72
C PHE A 349 12.92 -6.77 -7.32
N GLN A 350 12.53 -7.65 -8.23
CA GLN A 350 11.53 -8.71 -8.00
C GLN A 350 12.19 -10.01 -7.52
#